data_d3623b2a4162608fb172428ee2fc71c0
#
_entry.id   d3623b2a4162608fb172428ee2fc71c0
#
_cell.length_a   1.000
_cell.length_b   1.000
_cell.length_c   1.000
_cell.angle_alpha   90.00
_cell.angle_beta   90.00
_cell.angle_gamma   90.00
#
_symmetry.space_group_name_H-M   'P 1'
#
loop_
_entity.id
_entity.type
_entity.pdbx_description
1 polymer ?
#
loop_
_entity_poly.entity_id
_entity_poly.type
_entity_poly.pdbx_seq_one_letter_code
_entity_poly.pdbx_strand_id
1 'polypeptide(L)'
;MSTSSDGGLTWGPAKTTADFAGGLGGQPVVQPNGTVIVPFSESYAGVGAFRSTNGGASWSSSVTVALVDNHSEGGGLRSLPLPSAEIDGAGKVYVVWQDCRFRTGCAENDIVMSTSTDGNTWSSPARIPIDPKNSTVDHFIPGIGVDPKTSGATAHLTLIYYYYPISNCNSNCQLDVGFTTSQDGGNTWTAGVQLAGPMQLSWLPISDLGPMVADYIAVSYSNSNPFGVFAAAKAPSGSLLNEAMYTTKQPLLAADNAPRFSSKGELPVPNAKSDHPLKAFYDDEGRFPTPESKLPPRDQK
;
A
#
# COMPACT_ATOMS: atom_id res chain seq x y z
N MET A 1 -7.88 4.90 17.47
CA MET A 1 -7.95 3.42 17.56
C MET A 1 -8.94 3.02 18.63
N SER A 2 -9.76 2.00 18.36
CA SER A 2 -10.64 1.34 19.35
C SER A 2 -10.18 -0.10 19.53
N THR A 3 -10.34 -0.67 20.74
CA THR A 3 -9.85 -2.01 21.06
C THR A 3 -11.00 -2.85 21.63
N SER A 4 -11.09 -4.10 21.19
CA SER A 4 -11.97 -5.12 21.76
C SER A 4 -11.15 -6.14 22.53
N SER A 5 -11.66 -6.63 23.66
CA SER A 5 -11.07 -7.72 24.45
C SER A 5 -11.92 -9.00 24.48
N ASP A 6 -13.02 -9.02 23.74
CA ASP A 6 -14.02 -10.09 23.71
C ASP A 6 -14.30 -10.62 22.29
N GLY A 7 -13.30 -10.57 21.42
CA GLY A 7 -13.42 -11.05 20.03
C GLY A 7 -14.23 -10.15 19.11
N GLY A 8 -14.35 -8.86 19.41
CA GLY A 8 -15.07 -7.89 18.58
C GLY A 8 -16.56 -7.73 18.91
N LEU A 9 -17.04 -8.36 19.99
CA LEU A 9 -18.44 -8.24 20.43
C LEU A 9 -18.73 -6.87 21.03
N THR A 10 -17.76 -6.32 21.80
CA THR A 10 -17.81 -4.96 22.31
C THR A 10 -16.52 -4.22 22.01
N TRP A 11 -16.59 -2.91 21.89
CA TRP A 11 -15.46 -2.05 21.58
C TRP A 11 -15.33 -0.92 22.61
N GLY A 12 -14.13 -0.72 23.09
CA GLY A 12 -13.82 0.38 23.99
C GLY A 12 -13.89 1.75 23.28
N PRO A 13 -13.83 2.85 24.03
CA PRO A 13 -13.82 4.18 23.47
C PRO A 13 -12.60 4.39 22.56
N ALA A 14 -12.77 5.16 21.49
CA ALA A 14 -11.67 5.52 20.61
C ALA A 14 -10.59 6.30 21.38
N LYS A 15 -9.32 5.97 21.13
CA LYS A 15 -8.14 6.61 21.71
C LYS A 15 -7.28 7.17 20.59
N THR A 16 -6.69 8.30 20.84
CA THR A 16 -5.73 8.96 19.95
C THR A 16 -4.30 8.52 20.28
N THR A 17 -3.36 8.82 19.39
CA THR A 17 -1.93 8.82 19.70
C THR A 17 -1.60 9.92 20.72
N ALA A 18 -0.45 9.82 21.40
CA ALA A 18 -0.06 10.80 22.42
C ALA A 18 0.15 12.22 21.85
N ASP A 19 0.44 12.34 20.57
CA ASP A 19 0.63 13.59 19.82
C ASP A 19 -0.59 13.98 18.97
N PHE A 20 -1.70 13.25 19.08
CA PHE A 20 -2.93 13.48 18.30
C PHE A 20 -2.70 13.42 16.77
N ALA A 21 -1.81 12.54 16.32
CA ALA A 21 -1.52 12.38 14.90
C ALA A 21 -2.79 12.09 14.07
N GLY A 22 -2.91 12.80 12.95
CA GLY A 22 -3.97 12.60 11.96
C GLY A 22 -3.48 11.80 10.76
N GLY A 23 -4.37 11.02 10.16
CA GLY A 23 -4.05 10.23 8.97
C GLY A 23 -5.09 9.17 8.67
N LEU A 24 -4.79 8.33 7.70
CA LEU A 24 -5.67 7.24 7.25
C LEU A 24 -4.88 6.00 6.83
N GLY A 25 -5.60 4.93 6.53
CA GLY A 25 -4.98 3.71 6.01
C GLY A 25 -4.13 2.96 7.01
N GLY A 26 -4.46 3.04 8.32
CA GLY A 26 -3.71 2.35 9.36
C GLY A 26 -3.72 0.84 9.18
N GLN A 27 -2.52 0.22 9.18
CA GLN A 27 -2.29 -1.21 8.96
C GLN A 27 -1.71 -1.84 10.24
N PRO A 28 -2.55 -2.29 11.19
CA PRO A 28 -2.05 -2.83 12.45
C PRO A 28 -1.41 -4.21 12.27
N VAL A 29 -0.17 -4.34 12.75
CA VAL A 29 0.55 -5.62 12.87
C VAL A 29 0.91 -5.86 14.33
N VAL A 30 0.98 -7.14 14.75
CA VAL A 30 1.23 -7.51 16.15
C VAL A 30 2.50 -8.36 16.23
N GLN A 31 3.49 -7.86 16.97
CA GLN A 31 4.72 -8.59 17.22
C GLN A 31 4.51 -9.77 18.17
N PRO A 32 5.37 -10.81 18.17
CA PRO A 32 5.26 -11.96 19.08
C PRO A 32 5.27 -11.59 20.58
N ASN A 33 5.82 -10.42 20.94
CA ASN A 33 5.80 -9.90 22.30
C ASN A 33 4.50 -9.15 22.67
N GLY A 34 3.53 -9.08 21.74
CA GLY A 34 2.26 -8.39 21.92
C GLY A 34 2.28 -6.89 21.60
N THR A 35 3.40 -6.34 21.17
CA THR A 35 3.45 -4.94 20.70
C THR A 35 2.64 -4.80 19.42
N VAL A 36 1.69 -3.88 19.39
CA VAL A 36 0.93 -3.51 18.20
C VAL A 36 1.63 -2.31 17.55
N ILE A 37 1.97 -2.43 16.27
CA ILE A 37 2.57 -1.35 15.47
C ILE A 37 1.58 -1.03 14.35
N VAL A 38 1.32 0.26 14.11
CA VAL A 38 0.35 0.73 13.12
C VAL A 38 1.03 1.72 12.18
N PRO A 39 1.58 1.26 11.04
CA PRO A 39 1.91 2.16 9.95
C PRO A 39 0.65 2.78 9.36
N PHE A 40 0.73 4.03 8.92
CA PHE A 40 -0.40 4.77 8.36
C PHE A 40 0.08 5.89 7.43
N SER A 41 -0.79 6.40 6.57
CA SER A 41 -0.52 7.60 5.77
C SER A 41 -0.78 8.82 6.63
N GLU A 42 0.25 9.64 6.84
CA GLU A 42 0.14 10.92 7.58
C GLU A 42 -0.56 11.98 6.73
N SER A 43 -1.28 12.88 7.37
CA SER A 43 -2.10 13.93 6.74
C SER A 43 -1.28 14.91 5.87
N TYR A 44 0.05 14.95 5.99
CA TYR A 44 0.92 15.92 5.33
C TYR A 44 2.07 15.28 4.55
N ALA A 45 1.75 14.27 3.74
CA ALA A 45 2.67 13.70 2.74
C ALA A 45 3.74 12.75 3.28
N GLY A 46 3.40 11.93 4.26
CA GLY A 46 4.33 10.92 4.80
C GLY A 46 3.69 9.57 5.04
N VAL A 47 4.53 8.58 5.32
CA VAL A 47 4.17 7.38 6.04
C VAL A 47 4.67 7.53 7.46
N GLY A 48 3.76 7.43 8.42
CA GLY A 48 4.06 7.43 9.84
C GLY A 48 3.79 6.07 10.46
N ALA A 49 4.19 5.90 11.72
CA ALA A 49 3.86 4.75 12.52
C ALA A 49 3.69 5.14 13.99
N PHE A 50 2.80 4.48 14.68
CA PHE A 50 2.66 4.55 16.14
C PHE A 50 2.48 3.15 16.71
N ARG A 51 2.63 2.98 18.02
CA ARG A 51 2.59 1.66 18.63
C ARG A 51 1.92 1.65 20.01
N SER A 52 1.50 0.45 20.42
CA SER A 52 1.06 0.15 21.77
C SER A 52 1.78 -1.08 22.30
N THR A 53 2.28 -1.01 23.54
CA THR A 53 2.91 -2.13 24.25
C THR A 53 2.04 -2.68 25.36
N ASN A 54 0.78 -2.22 25.46
CA ASN A 54 -0.14 -2.54 26.55
C ASN A 54 -1.55 -2.93 26.04
N GLY A 55 -1.60 -3.61 24.89
CA GLY A 55 -2.85 -4.12 24.32
C GLY A 55 -3.82 -3.03 23.87
N GLY A 56 -3.33 -1.87 23.42
CA GLY A 56 -4.17 -0.75 22.99
C GLY A 56 -4.74 0.10 24.13
N ALA A 57 -4.29 -0.11 25.38
CA ALA A 57 -4.68 0.72 26.50
C ALA A 57 -4.19 2.17 26.36
N SER A 58 -3.04 2.36 25.72
CA SER A 58 -2.53 3.67 25.26
C SER A 58 -1.69 3.52 23.99
N TRP A 59 -1.48 4.61 23.26
CA TRP A 59 -0.73 4.67 22.03
C TRP A 59 0.41 5.69 22.16
N SER A 60 1.57 5.36 21.59
CA SER A 60 2.72 6.28 21.56
C SER A 60 2.43 7.53 20.71
N SER A 61 3.30 8.51 20.79
CA SER A 61 3.42 9.49 19.69
C SER A 61 3.74 8.78 18.39
N SER A 62 3.36 9.39 17.28
CA SER A 62 3.76 8.95 15.95
C SER A 62 5.25 9.21 15.70
N VAL A 63 5.83 8.43 14.83
CA VAL A 63 7.17 8.66 14.26
C VAL A 63 7.05 8.63 12.75
N THR A 64 7.76 9.50 12.07
CA THR A 64 7.80 9.49 10.60
C THR A 64 8.67 8.34 10.12
N VAL A 65 8.07 7.43 9.33
CA VAL A 65 8.80 6.37 8.61
C VAL A 65 9.53 6.98 7.42
N ALA A 66 8.82 7.76 6.60
CA ALA A 66 9.38 8.50 5.48
C ALA A 66 8.44 9.60 5.01
N LEU A 67 8.98 10.69 4.48
CA LEU A 67 8.22 11.56 3.58
C LEU A 67 7.98 10.80 2.26
N VAL A 68 6.89 11.09 1.57
CA VAL A 68 6.52 10.45 0.31
C VAL A 68 6.68 11.45 -0.83
N ASP A 69 7.41 11.04 -1.86
CA ASP A 69 7.38 11.70 -3.16
C ASP A 69 6.47 10.87 -4.07
N ASN A 70 5.41 11.46 -4.62
CA ASN A 70 4.41 10.71 -5.39
C ASN A 70 4.19 11.34 -6.76
N HIS A 71 4.08 10.48 -7.77
CA HIS A 71 3.62 10.78 -9.11
C HIS A 71 2.11 10.51 -9.18
N SER A 72 1.35 11.43 -9.76
CA SER A 72 -0.09 11.22 -9.97
C SER A 72 -0.33 10.34 -11.19
N GLU A 73 -1.07 9.27 -11.03
CA GLU A 73 -1.33 8.30 -12.07
C GLU A 73 -2.13 8.90 -13.24
N GLY A 74 -1.78 8.48 -14.46
CA GLY A 74 -2.44 8.93 -15.67
C GLY A 74 -3.94 8.65 -15.68
N GLY A 75 -4.70 9.45 -16.44
CA GLY A 75 -6.15 9.28 -16.60
C GLY A 75 -6.98 9.66 -15.37
N GLY A 76 -6.35 10.26 -14.35
CA GLY A 76 -7.01 10.70 -13.12
C GLY A 76 -7.51 9.54 -12.26
N LEU A 77 -6.85 8.38 -12.32
CA LEU A 77 -7.16 7.25 -11.45
C LEU A 77 -7.05 7.69 -9.97
N ARG A 78 -8.07 7.35 -9.19
CA ARG A 78 -7.99 7.52 -7.75
C ARG A 78 -6.95 6.57 -7.19
N SER A 79 -5.82 7.10 -6.80
CA SER A 79 -4.75 6.41 -6.11
C SER A 79 -4.14 7.32 -5.06
N LEU A 80 -3.81 6.74 -3.92
CA LEU A 80 -3.16 7.40 -2.81
C LEU A 80 -1.98 6.55 -2.38
N PRO A 81 -0.87 7.13 -1.91
CA PRO A 81 0.25 6.37 -1.36
C PRO A 81 -0.10 5.78 0.02
N LEU A 82 -1.17 4.98 0.07
CA LEU A 82 -1.58 4.26 1.27
C LEU A 82 -0.59 3.13 1.54
N PRO A 83 -0.09 2.99 2.78
CA PRO A 83 0.83 1.92 3.10
C PRO A 83 0.12 0.57 3.20
N SER A 84 0.83 -0.49 2.83
CA SER A 84 0.51 -1.87 3.22
C SER A 84 1.62 -2.39 4.12
N ALA A 85 1.28 -3.10 5.19
CA ALA A 85 2.25 -3.56 6.17
C ALA A 85 1.99 -5.00 6.61
N GLU A 86 3.07 -5.75 6.79
CA GLU A 86 3.07 -7.12 7.29
C GLU A 86 4.28 -7.38 8.17
N ILE A 87 4.27 -8.53 8.86
CA ILE A 87 5.26 -8.89 9.86
C ILE A 87 5.78 -10.31 9.62
N ASP A 88 7.06 -10.54 9.83
CA ASP A 88 7.66 -11.88 9.78
C ASP A 88 7.55 -12.63 11.13
N GLY A 89 7.92 -13.91 11.13
CA GLY A 89 7.84 -14.76 12.32
C GLY A 89 8.69 -14.31 13.52
N ALA A 90 9.67 -13.43 13.30
CA ALA A 90 10.49 -12.85 14.37
C ALA A 90 9.99 -11.47 14.84
N GLY A 91 8.98 -10.92 14.18
CA GLY A 91 8.39 -9.64 14.54
C GLY A 91 8.99 -8.44 13.81
N LYS A 92 9.77 -8.63 12.74
CA LYS A 92 10.20 -7.55 11.88
C LYS A 92 9.04 -7.11 10.99
N VAL A 93 8.75 -5.82 11.01
CA VAL A 93 7.69 -5.18 10.22
C VAL A 93 8.27 -4.76 8.86
N TYR A 94 7.51 -5.00 7.81
CA TYR A 94 7.74 -4.55 6.44
C TYR A 94 6.58 -3.64 6.06
N VAL A 95 6.87 -2.41 5.66
CA VAL A 95 5.87 -1.46 5.16
C VAL A 95 6.24 -1.04 3.75
N VAL A 96 5.26 -1.06 2.85
CA VAL A 96 5.43 -0.69 1.44
C VAL A 96 4.43 0.38 1.04
N TRP A 97 4.82 1.25 0.10
CA TRP A 97 3.95 2.28 -0.48
C TRP A 97 4.49 2.67 -1.86
N GLN A 98 3.71 3.40 -2.64
CA GLN A 98 4.14 3.98 -3.92
C GLN A 98 4.93 5.26 -3.70
N ASP A 99 6.01 5.46 -4.48
CA ASP A 99 6.92 6.59 -4.30
C ASP A 99 7.79 6.80 -5.54
N CYS A 100 7.92 8.03 -6.01
CA CYS A 100 8.68 8.35 -7.21
C CYS A 100 10.13 8.77 -6.96
N ARG A 101 10.63 8.75 -5.72
CA ARG A 101 11.97 9.25 -5.35
C ARG A 101 13.14 8.62 -6.09
N PHE A 102 12.96 7.44 -6.68
CA PHE A 102 13.99 6.76 -7.45
C PHE A 102 13.90 7.02 -8.96
N ARG A 103 12.88 7.78 -9.41
CA ARG A 103 12.62 8.08 -10.82
C ARG A 103 13.02 9.52 -11.15
N THR A 104 13.70 9.70 -12.28
CA THR A 104 14.13 11.02 -12.74
C THR A 104 12.92 11.92 -13.02
N GLY A 105 12.88 13.07 -12.34
CA GLY A 105 11.77 14.02 -12.49
C GLY A 105 10.44 13.56 -11.89
N CYS A 106 10.43 12.46 -11.11
CA CYS A 106 9.21 11.88 -10.56
C CYS A 106 8.20 11.48 -11.67
N ALA A 107 8.72 10.89 -12.77
CA ALA A 107 7.91 10.60 -13.94
C ALA A 107 7.02 9.35 -13.78
N GLU A 108 7.37 8.47 -12.85
CA GLU A 108 6.65 7.25 -12.47
C GLU A 108 6.82 6.99 -10.99
N ASN A 109 5.91 6.22 -10.39
CA ASN A 109 6.10 5.63 -9.07
C ASN A 109 6.80 4.27 -9.16
N ASP A 110 7.59 3.95 -8.17
CA ASP A 110 8.01 2.60 -7.80
C ASP A 110 7.25 2.18 -6.53
N ILE A 111 7.25 0.90 -6.21
CA ILE A 111 6.94 0.49 -4.85
C ILE A 111 8.25 0.51 -4.06
N VAL A 112 8.20 1.17 -2.91
CA VAL A 112 9.31 1.24 -1.97
C VAL A 112 8.97 0.53 -0.67
N MET A 113 10.00 0.14 0.08
CA MET A 113 9.86 -0.59 1.32
C MET A 113 10.73 0.03 2.41
N SER A 114 10.20 0.12 3.62
CA SER A 114 10.94 0.35 4.87
C SER A 114 10.65 -0.75 5.87
N THR A 115 11.57 -0.99 6.80
CA THR A 115 11.43 -2.04 7.80
C THR A 115 11.78 -1.55 9.19
N SER A 116 11.16 -2.19 10.21
CA SER A 116 11.44 -1.92 11.62
C SER A 116 11.34 -3.19 12.46
N THR A 117 12.11 -3.28 13.52
CA THR A 117 12.01 -4.34 14.54
C THR A 117 11.35 -3.87 15.84
N ASP A 118 11.11 -2.57 15.98
CA ASP A 118 10.60 -1.96 17.21
C ASP A 118 9.41 -0.99 16.98
N GLY A 119 9.08 -0.71 15.70
CA GLY A 119 8.05 0.25 15.33
C GLY A 119 8.39 1.71 15.63
N ASN A 120 9.63 2.00 16.03
CA ASN A 120 10.11 3.34 16.36
C ASN A 120 11.26 3.79 15.46
N THR A 121 12.17 2.85 15.16
CA THR A 121 13.31 3.09 14.27
C THR A 121 13.06 2.36 12.96
N TRP A 122 13.15 3.09 11.85
CA TRP A 122 12.84 2.58 10.52
C TRP A 122 14.04 2.68 9.59
N SER A 123 14.19 1.70 8.71
CA SER A 123 15.20 1.77 7.66
C SER A 123 14.86 2.88 6.66
N SER A 124 15.88 3.44 6.01
CA SER A 124 15.65 4.29 4.84
C SER A 124 14.81 3.53 3.79
N PRO A 125 13.89 4.20 3.09
CA PRO A 125 13.15 3.58 2.00
C PRO A 125 14.07 3.01 0.93
N ALA A 126 13.81 1.77 0.52
CA ALA A 126 14.50 1.09 -0.56
C ALA A 126 13.51 0.76 -1.67
N ARG A 127 13.91 0.95 -2.92
CA ARG A 127 13.12 0.56 -4.10
C ARG A 127 12.95 -0.96 -4.13
N ILE A 128 11.76 -1.45 -4.43
CA ILE A 128 11.56 -2.85 -4.83
C ILE A 128 11.82 -2.93 -6.35
N PRO A 129 12.86 -3.64 -6.79
CA PRO A 129 13.31 -3.63 -8.19
C PRO A 129 12.44 -4.56 -9.06
N ILE A 130 11.18 -4.18 -9.27
CA ILE A 130 10.20 -4.91 -10.08
C ILE A 130 10.62 -4.91 -11.55
N ASP A 131 11.18 -3.78 -12.00
CA ASP A 131 11.60 -3.49 -13.36
C ASP A 131 12.88 -2.63 -13.38
N PRO A 132 13.47 -2.36 -14.55
CA PRO A 132 14.58 -1.43 -14.66
C PRO A 132 14.19 -0.01 -14.25
N LYS A 133 15.07 0.69 -13.52
CA LYS A 133 14.86 2.06 -13.01
C LYS A 133 14.51 3.11 -14.08
N ASN A 134 14.84 2.85 -15.32
CA ASN A 134 14.56 3.72 -16.47
C ASN A 134 13.38 3.25 -17.34
N SER A 135 12.56 2.34 -16.83
CA SER A 135 11.31 1.94 -17.51
C SER A 135 10.27 3.05 -17.40
N THR A 136 9.23 2.94 -18.21
CA THR A 136 8.05 3.83 -18.19
C THR A 136 6.88 3.23 -17.40
N VAL A 137 7.13 2.17 -16.64
CA VAL A 137 6.10 1.49 -15.85
C VAL A 137 5.85 2.26 -14.57
N ASP A 138 4.60 2.53 -14.29
CA ASP A 138 4.14 3.26 -13.10
C ASP A 138 3.47 2.27 -12.14
N HIS A 139 3.97 2.13 -10.91
CA HIS A 139 3.52 1.12 -9.93
C HIS A 139 2.83 1.80 -8.75
N PHE A 140 1.63 1.32 -8.37
CA PHE A 140 0.83 1.93 -7.30
C PHE A 140 -0.07 0.92 -6.58
N ILE A 141 -0.70 1.34 -5.49
CA ILE A 141 -1.61 0.57 -4.64
C ILE A 141 -1.01 -0.81 -4.31
N PRO A 142 0.07 -0.88 -3.52
CA PRO A 142 0.70 -2.16 -3.18
C PRO A 142 -0.06 -2.92 -2.10
N GLY A 143 0.06 -4.26 -2.13
CA GLY A 143 -0.31 -5.16 -1.05
C GLY A 143 0.82 -6.15 -0.78
N ILE A 144 1.41 -6.11 0.42
CA ILE A 144 2.47 -7.04 0.82
C ILE A 144 1.91 -8.18 1.67
N GLY A 145 2.47 -9.38 1.48
CA GLY A 145 2.33 -10.50 2.40
C GLY A 145 3.70 -11.01 2.82
N VAL A 146 3.80 -11.50 4.05
CA VAL A 146 5.02 -12.15 4.59
C VAL A 146 4.63 -13.51 5.13
N ASP A 147 5.41 -14.56 4.82
CA ASP A 147 5.19 -15.87 5.41
C ASP A 147 5.57 -15.87 6.90
N PRO A 148 4.59 -16.03 7.82
CA PRO A 148 4.83 -15.95 9.25
C PRO A 148 5.71 -17.09 9.79
N LYS A 149 6.03 -18.10 8.96
CA LYS A 149 6.95 -19.21 9.31
C LYS A 149 8.40 -18.89 8.96
N THR A 150 8.67 -17.76 8.32
CA THR A 150 10.00 -17.33 7.88
C THR A 150 10.37 -16.01 8.55
N SER A 151 11.65 -15.67 8.62
CA SER A 151 12.07 -14.44 9.28
C SER A 151 13.45 -13.94 8.86
N GLY A 152 13.68 -12.65 9.06
CA GLY A 152 14.98 -12.00 8.85
C GLY A 152 15.49 -12.15 7.43
N ALA A 153 16.73 -12.65 7.28
CA ALA A 153 17.37 -12.86 5.97
C ALA A 153 16.80 -14.04 5.16
N THR A 154 15.85 -14.78 5.72
CA THR A 154 15.14 -15.87 5.03
C THR A 154 13.64 -15.64 5.00
N ALA A 155 13.18 -14.43 5.30
CA ALA A 155 11.77 -14.08 5.20
C ALA A 155 11.30 -14.16 3.75
N HIS A 156 10.18 -14.87 3.54
CA HIS A 156 9.51 -14.92 2.24
C HIS A 156 8.46 -13.82 2.17
N LEU A 157 8.60 -12.96 1.17
CA LEU A 157 7.70 -11.84 0.91
C LEU A 157 7.07 -12.00 -0.47
N THR A 158 5.81 -11.65 -0.57
CA THR A 158 5.11 -11.53 -1.85
C THR A 158 4.43 -10.17 -1.89
N LEU A 159 4.67 -9.44 -2.96
CA LEU A 159 4.07 -8.14 -3.24
C LEU A 159 3.14 -8.28 -4.43
N ILE A 160 1.90 -7.81 -4.31
CA ILE A 160 1.02 -7.51 -5.44
C ILE A 160 0.86 -5.99 -5.56
N TYR A 161 0.58 -5.52 -6.78
CA TYR A 161 0.48 -4.09 -7.07
C TYR A 161 -0.34 -3.88 -8.33
N TYR A 162 -0.97 -2.70 -8.45
CA TYR A 162 -1.44 -2.22 -9.75
C TYR A 162 -0.31 -1.49 -10.48
N TYR A 163 -0.39 -1.49 -11.80
CA TYR A 163 0.58 -0.75 -12.60
C TYR A 163 0.02 -0.35 -13.96
N TYR A 164 0.60 0.71 -14.52
CA TYR A 164 0.49 1.05 -15.92
C TYR A 164 1.78 0.65 -16.64
N PRO A 165 1.72 -0.12 -17.74
CA PRO A 165 2.89 -0.39 -18.57
C PRO A 165 3.53 0.87 -19.17
N ILE A 166 2.74 1.95 -19.29
CA ILE A 166 3.17 3.26 -19.77
C ILE A 166 2.53 4.32 -18.91
N SER A 167 3.33 5.06 -18.12
CA SER A 167 2.87 6.09 -17.19
C SER A 167 2.15 7.27 -17.88
N ASN A 168 2.69 7.75 -19.01
CA ASN A 168 2.14 8.87 -19.77
C ASN A 168 1.00 8.40 -20.70
N CYS A 169 -0.11 7.97 -20.15
CA CYS A 169 -1.20 7.32 -20.89
C CYS A 169 -2.48 8.15 -21.03
N ASN A 170 -2.64 9.27 -20.32
CA ASN A 170 -3.84 10.14 -20.36
C ASN A 170 -5.16 9.35 -20.25
N SER A 171 -5.97 9.30 -21.34
CA SER A 171 -7.27 8.63 -21.37
C SER A 171 -7.22 7.14 -21.76
N ASN A 172 -6.09 6.67 -22.27
CA ASN A 172 -5.93 5.30 -22.77
C ASN A 172 -5.08 4.43 -21.86
N CYS A 173 -5.09 4.72 -20.56
CA CYS A 173 -4.36 3.96 -19.58
C CYS A 173 -4.84 2.50 -19.54
N GLN A 174 -3.88 1.59 -19.66
CA GLN A 174 -4.11 0.16 -19.43
C GLN A 174 -3.70 -0.16 -18.01
N LEU A 175 -4.67 -0.59 -17.21
CA LEU A 175 -4.45 -0.93 -15.81
C LEU A 175 -4.26 -2.43 -15.68
N ASP A 176 -3.14 -2.82 -15.13
CA ASP A 176 -2.77 -4.21 -14.89
C ASP A 176 -2.55 -4.48 -13.40
N VAL A 177 -2.62 -5.75 -13.03
CA VAL A 177 -2.23 -6.25 -11.70
C VAL A 177 -0.99 -7.12 -11.88
N GLY A 178 0.02 -6.89 -11.06
CA GLY A 178 1.25 -7.68 -11.08
C GLY A 178 1.63 -8.20 -9.70
N PHE A 179 2.61 -9.11 -9.68
CA PHE A 179 3.25 -9.56 -8.45
C PHE A 179 4.76 -9.77 -8.62
N THR A 180 5.46 -9.75 -7.51
CA THR A 180 6.87 -10.13 -7.38
C THR A 180 7.11 -10.78 -6.02
N THR A 181 8.18 -11.55 -5.89
CA THR A 181 8.51 -12.27 -4.65
C THR A 181 9.96 -12.08 -4.23
N SER A 182 10.19 -12.13 -2.93
CA SER A 182 11.51 -12.21 -2.30
C SER A 182 11.57 -13.44 -1.37
N GLN A 183 12.75 -14.05 -1.24
CA GLN A 183 13.00 -15.17 -0.34
C GLN A 183 14.15 -14.88 0.64
N ASP A 184 14.61 -13.66 0.69
CA ASP A 184 15.79 -13.22 1.43
C ASP A 184 15.54 -11.92 2.23
N GLY A 185 14.32 -11.76 2.72
CA GLY A 185 13.93 -10.63 3.56
C GLY A 185 13.85 -9.30 2.81
N GLY A 186 13.61 -9.36 1.49
CA GLY A 186 13.48 -8.18 0.64
C GLY A 186 14.80 -7.67 0.06
N ASN A 187 15.91 -8.41 0.19
CA ASN A 187 17.21 -8.02 -0.40
C ASN A 187 17.24 -8.19 -1.92
N THR A 188 16.58 -9.25 -2.42
CA THR A 188 16.39 -9.48 -3.86
C THR A 188 14.95 -9.83 -4.18
N TRP A 189 14.51 -9.46 -5.37
CA TRP A 189 13.16 -9.67 -5.86
C TRP A 189 13.17 -10.26 -7.26
N THR A 190 12.17 -11.06 -7.59
CA THR A 190 11.96 -11.54 -8.96
C THR A 190 11.48 -10.40 -9.86
N ALA A 191 11.63 -10.54 -11.18
CA ALA A 191 10.93 -9.67 -12.11
C ALA A 191 9.42 -9.72 -11.88
N GLY A 192 8.73 -8.60 -12.16
CA GLY A 192 7.28 -8.53 -12.10
C GLY A 192 6.60 -9.50 -13.06
N VAL A 193 5.52 -10.12 -12.60
CA VAL A 193 4.68 -11.04 -13.39
C VAL A 193 3.25 -10.50 -13.39
N GLN A 194 2.65 -10.37 -14.58
CA GLN A 194 1.26 -9.94 -14.72
C GLN A 194 0.30 -11.02 -14.17
N LEU A 195 -0.66 -10.61 -13.36
CA LEU A 195 -1.74 -11.46 -12.81
C LEU A 195 -3.06 -11.27 -13.53
N ALA A 196 -3.41 -10.03 -13.83
CA ALA A 196 -4.69 -9.66 -14.44
C ALA A 196 -4.53 -8.39 -15.27
N GLY A 197 -5.49 -8.15 -16.15
CA GLY A 197 -5.52 -7.01 -17.05
C GLY A 197 -5.24 -7.43 -18.52
N PRO A 198 -5.09 -6.46 -19.45
CA PRO A 198 -5.30 -5.05 -19.18
C PRO A 198 -6.78 -4.68 -18.92
N MET A 199 -7.02 -3.76 -18.00
CA MET A 199 -8.30 -3.11 -17.76
C MET A 199 -8.27 -1.70 -18.35
N GLN A 200 -9.42 -1.19 -18.79
CA GLN A 200 -9.55 0.22 -19.19
C GLN A 200 -10.18 1.02 -18.05
N LEU A 201 -9.73 2.25 -17.84
CA LEU A 201 -10.28 3.11 -16.79
C LEU A 201 -11.79 3.38 -16.95
N SER A 202 -12.28 3.36 -18.18
CA SER A 202 -13.72 3.49 -18.46
C SER A 202 -14.58 2.30 -17.99
N TRP A 203 -13.96 1.20 -17.56
CA TRP A 203 -14.66 0.04 -16.99
C TRP A 203 -14.84 0.16 -15.47
N LEU A 204 -14.15 1.12 -14.85
CA LEU A 204 -14.17 1.33 -13.41
C LEU A 204 -15.31 2.24 -12.98
N PRO A 205 -15.85 2.09 -11.77
CA PRO A 205 -16.76 3.06 -11.18
C PRO A 205 -16.05 4.42 -11.00
N ILE A 206 -16.84 5.47 -11.13
CA ILE A 206 -16.35 6.84 -10.91
C ILE A 206 -16.67 7.26 -9.48
N SER A 207 -15.64 7.62 -8.72
CA SER A 207 -15.74 8.27 -7.42
C SER A 207 -15.61 9.79 -7.55
N ASP A 208 -15.82 10.53 -6.45
CA ASP A 208 -15.56 11.98 -6.42
C ASP A 208 -14.09 12.35 -6.72
N LEU A 209 -13.19 11.37 -6.64
CA LEU A 209 -11.75 11.53 -6.84
C LEU A 209 -11.24 10.89 -8.15
N GLY A 210 -12.15 10.46 -9.04
CA GLY A 210 -11.82 9.83 -10.31
C GLY A 210 -12.19 8.35 -10.40
N PRO A 211 -11.82 7.68 -11.49
CA PRO A 211 -11.99 6.22 -11.62
C PRO A 211 -11.34 5.49 -10.45
N MET A 212 -12.04 4.51 -9.87
CA MET A 212 -11.58 3.79 -8.68
C MET A 212 -11.57 2.28 -8.93
N VAL A 213 -10.40 1.64 -8.80
CA VAL A 213 -10.28 0.19 -8.83
C VAL A 213 -10.23 -0.40 -7.42
N ALA A 214 -9.48 0.21 -6.51
CA ALA A 214 -9.33 -0.19 -5.11
C ALA A 214 -8.59 0.88 -4.33
N ASP A 215 -8.68 0.84 -2.99
CA ASP A 215 -7.75 1.54 -2.09
C ASP A 215 -6.74 0.55 -1.48
N TYR A 216 -7.10 -0.73 -1.39
CA TYR A 216 -6.28 -1.79 -0.81
C TYR A 216 -6.39 -3.09 -1.60
N ILE A 217 -5.28 -3.77 -1.68
CA ILE A 217 -5.15 -5.15 -2.11
C ILE A 217 -4.27 -5.89 -1.11
N ALA A 218 -4.35 -7.21 -1.07
CA ALA A 218 -3.65 -7.96 -0.02
C ALA A 218 -3.09 -9.29 -0.53
N VAL A 219 -2.04 -9.75 0.14
CA VAL A 219 -1.54 -11.12 0.04
C VAL A 219 -1.65 -11.78 1.41
N SER A 220 -2.13 -13.02 1.43
CA SER A 220 -2.13 -13.84 2.64
C SER A 220 -1.44 -15.18 2.38
N TYR A 221 -0.72 -15.66 3.38
CA TYR A 221 -0.04 -16.95 3.31
C TYR A 221 -0.87 -18.06 3.97
N SER A 222 -1.09 -19.15 3.25
CA SER A 222 -1.68 -20.37 3.77
C SER A 222 -0.71 -21.53 3.56
N ASN A 223 -0.23 -22.16 4.64
CA ASN A 223 0.78 -23.21 4.60
C ASN A 223 2.02 -22.83 3.76
N SER A 224 2.54 -21.63 4.00
CA SER A 224 3.68 -21.03 3.26
C SER A 224 3.44 -20.80 1.76
N ASN A 225 2.19 -20.82 1.31
CA ASN A 225 1.78 -20.48 -0.04
C ASN A 225 1.08 -19.13 -0.06
N PRO A 226 1.56 -18.15 -0.85
CA PRO A 226 0.95 -16.83 -0.95
C PRO A 226 -0.24 -16.82 -1.93
N PHE A 227 -1.34 -16.18 -1.52
CA PHE A 227 -2.53 -15.94 -2.35
C PHE A 227 -2.85 -14.46 -2.35
N GLY A 228 -3.07 -13.90 -3.54
CA GLY A 228 -3.42 -12.49 -3.71
C GLY A 228 -4.93 -12.27 -3.76
N VAL A 229 -5.38 -11.13 -3.22
CA VAL A 229 -6.76 -10.63 -3.36
C VAL A 229 -6.71 -9.22 -3.92
N PHE A 230 -7.40 -8.99 -5.03
CA PHE A 230 -7.41 -7.72 -5.76
C PHE A 230 -8.72 -7.52 -6.52
N ALA A 231 -9.09 -6.28 -6.80
CA ALA A 231 -10.20 -5.96 -7.68
C ALA A 231 -9.75 -6.03 -9.15
N ALA A 232 -10.64 -6.47 -10.02
CA ALA A 232 -10.44 -6.37 -11.46
C ALA A 232 -11.76 -6.12 -12.19
N ALA A 233 -11.70 -5.25 -13.19
CA ALA A 233 -12.82 -4.92 -14.04
C ALA A 233 -12.73 -5.63 -15.38
N LYS A 234 -13.89 -5.93 -15.94
CA LYS A 234 -14.09 -6.39 -17.32
C LYS A 234 -14.93 -5.37 -18.07
N ALA A 235 -14.97 -5.49 -19.38
CA ALA A 235 -15.82 -4.64 -20.20
C ALA A 235 -17.26 -4.63 -19.67
N PRO A 236 -17.86 -3.45 -19.49
CA PRO A 236 -19.25 -3.33 -19.02
C PRO A 236 -20.23 -4.01 -19.97
N SER A 237 -21.34 -4.50 -19.43
CA SER A 237 -22.48 -4.98 -20.21
C SER A 237 -23.55 -3.89 -20.26
N GLY A 238 -23.62 -3.14 -21.36
CA GLY A 238 -24.44 -1.94 -21.44
C GLY A 238 -23.98 -0.88 -20.43
N SER A 239 -24.88 -0.45 -19.54
CA SER A 239 -24.58 0.50 -18.46
C SER A 239 -24.13 -0.16 -17.15
N LEU A 240 -24.08 -1.50 -17.09
CA LEU A 240 -23.69 -2.22 -15.88
C LEU A 240 -22.18 -2.43 -15.84
N LEU A 241 -21.55 -1.88 -14.84
CA LEU A 241 -20.13 -2.11 -14.54
C LEU A 241 -19.91 -3.57 -14.15
N ASN A 242 -18.75 -4.12 -14.50
CA ASN A 242 -18.37 -5.50 -14.25
C ASN A 242 -17.01 -5.54 -13.53
N GLU A 243 -17.01 -5.05 -12.31
CA GLU A 243 -15.86 -5.09 -11.41
C GLU A 243 -16.15 -5.99 -10.22
N ALA A 244 -15.18 -6.81 -9.83
CA ALA A 244 -15.30 -7.72 -8.70
C ALA A 244 -13.95 -7.97 -8.02
N MET A 245 -14.01 -8.45 -6.78
CA MET A 245 -12.85 -8.98 -6.09
C MET A 245 -12.50 -10.37 -6.60
N TYR A 246 -11.23 -10.58 -6.86
CA TYR A 246 -10.66 -11.86 -7.30
C TYR A 246 -9.59 -12.34 -6.33
N THR A 247 -9.43 -13.66 -6.26
CA THR A 247 -8.29 -14.31 -5.61
C THR A 247 -7.61 -15.24 -6.60
N THR A 248 -6.32 -15.46 -6.41
CA THR A 248 -5.55 -16.39 -7.24
C THR A 248 -5.92 -17.84 -6.92
N LYS A 249 -6.09 -18.68 -7.94
CA LYS A 249 -6.38 -20.11 -7.76
C LYS A 249 -5.14 -20.92 -7.36
N GLN A 250 -3.98 -20.43 -7.78
CA GLN A 250 -2.67 -21.03 -7.48
C GLN A 250 -1.86 -20.06 -6.62
N PRO A 251 -0.94 -20.55 -5.80
CA PRO A 251 -0.02 -19.69 -5.08
C PRO A 251 0.79 -18.78 -6.02
N LEU A 252 1.07 -17.58 -5.56
CA LEU A 252 1.91 -16.61 -6.26
C LEU A 252 3.40 -16.98 -6.10
N LEU A 253 3.85 -18.00 -6.79
CA LEU A 253 5.23 -18.47 -6.77
C LEU A 253 5.94 -18.01 -8.04
N ALA A 254 7.13 -17.43 -7.88
CA ALA A 254 8.02 -17.24 -9.01
C ALA A 254 8.57 -18.59 -9.46
N ALA A 255 8.93 -18.72 -10.75
CA ALA A 255 9.64 -19.88 -11.23
C ALA A 255 10.98 -20.03 -10.49
N ASP A 256 11.41 -21.26 -10.22
CA ASP A 256 12.65 -21.54 -9.45
C ASP A 256 13.90 -20.88 -10.05
N ASN A 257 13.92 -20.71 -11.37
CA ASN A 257 15.00 -20.07 -12.13
C ASN A 257 14.71 -18.62 -12.52
N ALA A 258 13.67 -18.00 -11.95
CA ALA A 258 13.36 -16.61 -12.24
C ALA A 258 14.54 -15.69 -11.88
N PRO A 259 14.95 -14.76 -12.76
CA PRO A 259 16.00 -13.82 -12.45
C PRO A 259 15.59 -12.96 -11.25
N ARG A 260 16.58 -12.67 -10.40
CA ARG A 260 16.39 -11.83 -9.21
C ARG A 260 17.22 -10.56 -9.32
N PHE A 261 16.65 -9.47 -8.85
CA PHE A 261 17.22 -8.14 -8.90
C PHE A 261 17.34 -7.57 -7.48
N SER A 262 18.31 -6.68 -7.29
CA SER A 262 18.50 -5.97 -6.02
C SER A 262 18.65 -4.49 -6.28
N SER A 263 18.03 -3.70 -5.44
CA SER A 263 18.18 -2.24 -5.40
C SER A 263 19.21 -1.79 -4.34
N LYS A 264 19.99 -2.73 -3.79
CA LYS A 264 20.98 -2.42 -2.76
C LYS A 264 21.98 -1.38 -3.26
N GLY A 265 22.01 -0.24 -2.56
CA GLY A 265 22.89 0.88 -2.92
C GLY A 265 22.29 1.85 -3.94
N GLU A 266 21.07 1.63 -4.43
CA GLU A 266 20.35 2.65 -5.17
C GLU A 266 20.06 3.86 -4.28
N LEU A 267 20.32 5.05 -4.80
CA LEU A 267 20.03 6.30 -4.11
C LEU A 267 18.83 6.99 -4.76
N PRO A 268 18.03 7.72 -3.95
CA PRO A 268 17.02 8.62 -4.48
C PRO A 268 17.63 9.60 -5.49
N VAL A 269 16.85 9.97 -6.49
CA VAL A 269 17.26 10.97 -7.48
C VAL A 269 17.17 12.36 -6.84
N PRO A 270 18.26 13.16 -6.81
CA PRO A 270 18.19 14.51 -6.28
C PRO A 270 17.15 15.35 -7.03
N ASN A 271 16.35 16.09 -6.28
CA ASN A 271 15.32 17.00 -6.81
C ASN A 271 14.21 16.31 -7.62
N ALA A 272 13.83 15.08 -7.30
CA ALA A 272 12.58 14.53 -7.78
C ALA A 272 11.44 15.51 -7.46
N LYS A 273 10.64 15.85 -8.45
CA LYS A 273 9.45 16.70 -8.24
C LYS A 273 8.30 15.78 -7.86
N SER A 274 7.66 16.09 -6.73
CA SER A 274 6.43 15.42 -6.31
C SER A 274 5.25 16.34 -6.54
N ASP A 275 4.18 15.80 -7.07
CA ASP A 275 2.92 16.52 -7.25
C ASP A 275 2.17 16.73 -5.93
N HIS A 276 2.59 16.07 -4.85
CA HIS A 276 1.95 16.09 -3.52
C HIS A 276 0.41 16.01 -3.57
N PRO A 277 -0.17 15.00 -4.23
CA PRO A 277 -1.61 14.94 -4.41
C PRO A 277 -2.36 14.83 -3.08
N LEU A 278 -1.69 14.45 -1.99
CA LEU A 278 -2.31 14.32 -0.68
C LEU A 278 -2.93 15.63 -0.17
N LYS A 279 -2.40 16.79 -0.52
CA LYS A 279 -3.02 18.08 -0.17
C LYS A 279 -4.41 18.27 -0.77
N ALA A 280 -4.70 17.63 -1.90
CA ALA A 280 -6.01 17.71 -2.54
C ALA A 280 -7.10 16.90 -1.80
N PHE A 281 -6.71 16.00 -0.92
CA PHE A 281 -7.61 15.09 -0.22
C PHE A 281 -7.90 15.49 1.23
N TYR A 282 -7.19 16.49 1.76
CA TYR A 282 -7.37 16.99 3.12
C TYR A 282 -7.81 18.45 3.09
N ASP A 283 -8.66 18.85 4.06
CA ASP A 283 -8.94 20.25 4.30
C ASP A 283 -7.71 21.00 4.84
N ASP A 284 -7.79 22.33 4.95
CA ASP A 284 -6.69 23.16 5.45
C ASP A 284 -6.30 22.84 6.91
N GLU A 285 -7.11 22.02 7.61
CA GLU A 285 -6.84 21.52 8.96
C GLU A 285 -6.31 20.08 8.95
N GLY A 286 -5.99 19.50 7.75
CA GLY A 286 -5.47 18.15 7.60
C GLY A 286 -6.50 17.04 7.86
N ARG A 287 -7.78 17.33 7.67
CA ARG A 287 -8.88 16.38 7.84
C ARG A 287 -9.46 15.98 6.49
N PHE A 288 -9.90 14.74 6.37
CA PHE A 288 -10.75 14.34 5.25
C PHE A 288 -12.05 15.14 5.29
N PRO A 289 -12.49 15.78 4.18
CA PRO A 289 -13.81 16.38 4.14
C PRO A 289 -14.85 15.31 4.46
N THR A 290 -15.54 15.47 5.58
CA THR A 290 -16.62 14.55 5.93
C THR A 290 -17.79 14.73 4.96
N PRO A 291 -18.43 13.62 4.49
CA PRO A 291 -19.57 13.69 3.56
C PRO A 291 -20.83 14.38 4.10
N GLU A 292 -20.81 14.89 5.33
CA GLU A 292 -22.00 15.42 5.99
C GLU A 292 -22.61 16.67 5.33
N SER A 293 -21.93 17.32 4.39
CA SER A 293 -22.49 18.52 3.73
C SER A 293 -23.46 18.25 2.57
N LYS A 294 -23.71 16.99 2.19
CA LYS A 294 -24.56 16.63 1.03
C LYS A 294 -25.70 15.65 1.31
N LEU A 295 -25.95 15.29 2.56
CA LEU A 295 -27.14 14.51 2.87
C LEU A 295 -28.35 15.46 2.92
N PRO A 296 -29.46 15.18 2.17
CA PRO A 296 -30.69 15.91 2.33
C PRO A 296 -31.21 15.72 3.77
N PRO A 297 -31.91 16.71 4.36
CA PRO A 297 -32.43 16.60 5.70
C PRO A 297 -33.25 15.35 5.85
N ARG A 298 -32.96 14.51 6.85
CA ARG A 298 -33.81 13.36 7.19
C ARG A 298 -35.16 13.91 7.60
N ASP A 299 -36.18 13.65 6.80
CA ASP A 299 -37.55 13.89 7.21
C ASP A 299 -37.81 13.14 8.51
N GLN A 300 -38.01 13.89 9.57
CA GLN A 300 -38.50 13.35 10.84
C GLN A 300 -39.96 12.93 10.60
N LYS A 301 -40.21 11.67 10.62
CA LYS A 301 -41.54 11.10 10.82
C LYS A 301 -41.58 10.33 12.15
#